data_3aba89137bab3c9a403194df66f40ed9
#
_entry.id   3aba89137bab3c9a403194df66f40ed9
#
_cell.length_a   1.000
_cell.length_b   1.000
_cell.length_c   1.000
_cell.angle_alpha   90.00
_cell.angle_beta   90.00
_cell.angle_gamma   90.00
#
_symmetry.space_group_name_H-M   'P 1'
#
loop_
_entity.id
_entity.type
_entity.pdbx_description
1 polymer ?
#
loop_
_entity_poly.entity_id
_entity_poly.type
_entity_poly.pdbx_seq_one_letter_code
_entity_poly.pdbx_strand_id
1 'polypeptide(L)'
;MRLLAPIPVDRRPRRFVQLLAGLLLYGATMGMMVRAVLGLDPWDVFHQGVTAWINHWIPLSYGAVITIVSVVVLLLWIPLRQRPGIGTIANAAIIGFTTDATLAVLPTFTNLPTRIALMTMAIVGNAVAGALYIGAGLGPGPRDGLMTGLVARGVGSIRVVRTTIELTVLAVGWILGGVVGVGTVLYALAIGPLLHLLLPRLMVKSAVPQTVRVNRVPEAVGAGPSGTAGEIRGAAVVAAGQGDPNPHPRPEFHDPVAVDPDQIWEDGEGR
;
A
#
# COMPACT_ATOMS: atom_id res chain seq x y z
N MET A 1 -16.69 -13.13 -16.63
CA MET A 1 -16.07 -12.76 -15.34
C MET A 1 -14.93 -11.79 -15.62
N ARG A 2 -14.98 -10.53 -15.14
CA ARG A 2 -13.88 -9.57 -15.39
C ARG A 2 -12.72 -9.91 -14.46
N LEU A 3 -11.60 -10.36 -14.99
CA LEU A 3 -10.41 -10.76 -14.24
C LEU A 3 -9.66 -9.57 -13.63
N LEU A 4 -9.74 -8.40 -14.25
CA LEU A 4 -9.03 -7.19 -13.84
C LEU A 4 -9.96 -6.15 -13.20
N ALA A 5 -9.41 -5.36 -12.28
CA ALA A 5 -10.09 -4.21 -11.73
C ALA A 5 -10.33 -3.14 -12.83
N PRO A 6 -11.45 -2.40 -12.79
CA PRO A 6 -11.75 -1.38 -13.79
C PRO A 6 -10.75 -0.22 -13.73
N ILE A 7 -10.36 0.28 -14.90
CA ILE A 7 -9.47 1.43 -15.03
C ILE A 7 -10.29 2.70 -14.89
N PRO A 8 -9.90 3.66 -14.02
CA PRO A 8 -10.54 4.97 -13.98
C PRO A 8 -10.51 5.64 -15.35
N VAL A 9 -11.66 6.20 -15.78
CA VAL A 9 -11.79 6.77 -17.14
C VAL A 9 -11.14 8.16 -17.22
N ASP A 10 -11.06 8.85 -16.09
CA ASP A 10 -10.53 10.20 -15.98
C ASP A 10 -8.99 10.26 -15.99
N ARG A 11 -8.45 11.25 -16.68
CA ARG A 11 -7.00 11.59 -16.68
C ARG A 11 -6.07 10.39 -16.98
N ARG A 12 -6.50 9.43 -17.80
CA ARG A 12 -5.75 8.21 -18.13
C ARG A 12 -4.29 8.46 -18.50
N PRO A 13 -3.92 9.36 -19.43
CA PRO A 13 -2.52 9.54 -19.79
C PRO A 13 -1.67 9.96 -18.61
N ARG A 14 -2.14 10.88 -17.77
CA ARG A 14 -1.44 11.29 -16.55
C ARG A 14 -1.24 10.12 -15.59
N ARG A 15 -2.25 9.29 -15.38
CA ARG A 15 -2.18 8.12 -14.49
C ARG A 15 -1.16 7.10 -14.98
N PHE A 16 -1.11 6.83 -16.29
CA PHE A 16 -0.13 5.90 -16.86
C PHE A 16 1.30 6.44 -16.78
N VAL A 17 1.52 7.70 -17.13
CA VAL A 17 2.84 8.33 -17.02
C VAL A 17 3.30 8.34 -15.56
N GLN A 18 2.42 8.71 -14.64
CA GLN A 18 2.72 8.75 -13.22
C GLN A 18 3.00 7.35 -12.66
N LEU A 19 2.24 6.32 -13.06
CA LEU A 19 2.48 4.94 -12.71
C LEU A 19 3.87 4.50 -13.18
N LEU A 20 4.16 4.70 -14.47
CA LEU A 20 5.44 4.27 -15.05
C LEU A 20 6.62 4.97 -14.38
N ALA A 21 6.56 6.29 -14.22
CA ALA A 21 7.60 7.05 -13.53
C ALA A 21 7.79 6.57 -12.07
N GLY A 22 6.67 6.30 -11.36
CA GLY A 22 6.72 5.75 -10.02
C GLY A 22 7.37 4.38 -9.94
N LEU A 23 7.02 3.46 -10.84
CA LEU A 23 7.57 2.10 -10.84
C LEU A 23 9.06 2.06 -11.24
N LEU A 24 9.45 2.85 -12.23
CA LEU A 24 10.87 2.98 -12.62
C LEU A 24 11.69 3.55 -11.46
N LEU A 25 11.22 4.62 -10.84
CA LEU A 25 11.91 5.20 -9.68
C LEU A 25 11.94 4.22 -8.50
N TYR A 26 10.87 3.44 -8.29
CA TYR A 26 10.80 2.45 -7.21
C TYR A 26 11.90 1.38 -7.37
N GLY A 27 11.99 0.75 -8.53
CA GLY A 27 13.03 -0.24 -8.79
C GLY A 27 14.45 0.36 -8.73
N ALA A 28 14.63 1.59 -9.23
CA ALA A 28 15.91 2.28 -9.14
C ALA A 28 16.33 2.50 -7.68
N THR A 29 15.44 2.97 -6.84
CA THR A 29 15.73 3.19 -5.40
C THR A 29 15.98 1.89 -4.63
N MET A 30 15.31 0.78 -4.99
CA MET A 30 15.64 -0.54 -4.46
C MET A 30 17.09 -0.94 -4.82
N GLY A 31 17.49 -0.79 -6.09
CA GLY A 31 18.87 -1.03 -6.51
C GLY A 31 19.89 -0.15 -5.78
N MET A 32 19.55 1.12 -5.52
CA MET A 32 20.38 2.02 -4.71
C MET A 32 20.54 1.53 -3.26
N MET A 33 19.46 1.06 -2.61
CA MET A 33 19.53 0.50 -1.26
C MET A 33 20.43 -0.74 -1.20
N VAL A 34 20.34 -1.61 -2.20
CA VAL A 34 21.23 -2.78 -2.31
C VAL A 34 22.69 -2.34 -2.42
N ARG A 35 23.01 -1.33 -3.24
CA ARG A 35 24.39 -0.80 -3.40
C ARG A 35 24.89 -0.01 -2.20
N ALA A 36 24.00 0.54 -1.38
CA ALA A 36 24.37 1.20 -0.14
C ALA A 36 24.91 0.22 0.93
N VAL A 37 24.48 -1.04 0.91
CA VAL A 37 24.93 -2.09 1.85
C VAL A 37 24.81 -1.65 3.32
N LEU A 38 23.78 -0.88 3.67
CA LEU A 38 23.51 -0.43 5.05
C LEU A 38 22.26 -1.09 5.66
N GLY A 39 21.66 -2.02 4.94
CA GLY A 39 20.40 -2.67 5.24
C GLY A 39 19.34 -2.35 4.19
N LEU A 40 18.28 -3.13 4.18
CA LEU A 40 17.21 -3.07 3.17
C LEU A 40 15.85 -2.97 3.86
N ASP A 41 14.80 -2.64 3.11
CA ASP A 41 13.44 -2.79 3.63
C ASP A 41 13.10 -4.28 3.89
N PRO A 42 12.08 -4.59 4.70
CA PRO A 42 11.76 -5.97 5.08
C PRO A 42 11.58 -6.93 3.91
N TRP A 43 10.93 -6.49 2.84
CA TRP A 43 10.73 -7.32 1.65
C TRP A 43 12.00 -7.49 0.83
N ASP A 44 12.83 -6.48 0.77
CA ASP A 44 14.11 -6.55 0.07
C ASP A 44 15.13 -7.41 0.83
N VAL A 45 15.08 -7.43 2.16
CA VAL A 45 15.81 -8.43 2.96
C VAL A 45 15.36 -9.85 2.58
N PHE A 46 14.04 -10.05 2.42
CA PHE A 46 13.51 -11.34 1.97
C PHE A 46 13.95 -11.68 0.55
N HIS A 47 13.84 -10.75 -0.41
CA HIS A 47 14.29 -10.97 -1.78
C HIS A 47 15.79 -11.31 -1.83
N GLN A 48 16.60 -10.60 -1.04
CA GLN A 48 18.04 -10.84 -0.99
C GLN A 48 18.36 -12.21 -0.40
N GLY A 49 17.70 -12.59 0.70
CA GLY A 49 17.86 -13.91 1.30
C GLY A 49 17.45 -15.03 0.35
N VAL A 50 16.31 -14.90 -0.32
CA VAL A 50 15.86 -15.86 -1.34
C VAL A 50 16.85 -15.93 -2.50
N THR A 51 17.37 -14.78 -2.96
CA THR A 51 18.39 -14.74 -4.03
C THR A 51 19.66 -15.47 -3.60
N ALA A 52 20.15 -15.21 -2.39
CA ALA A 52 21.33 -15.88 -1.85
C ALA A 52 21.12 -17.40 -1.76
N TRP A 53 19.97 -17.84 -1.28
CA TRP A 53 19.64 -19.25 -1.14
C TRP A 53 19.46 -19.96 -2.49
N ILE A 54 18.69 -19.37 -3.42
CA ILE A 54 18.38 -20.03 -4.70
C ILE A 54 19.57 -20.09 -5.64
N ASN A 55 20.50 -19.13 -5.54
CA ASN A 55 21.71 -19.07 -6.36
C ASN A 55 22.70 -20.19 -6.10
N HIS A 56 22.51 -20.96 -5.04
CA HIS A 56 23.25 -22.22 -4.84
C HIS A 56 22.86 -23.29 -5.88
N TRP A 57 21.68 -23.18 -6.47
CA TRP A 57 21.12 -24.16 -7.40
C TRP A 57 20.91 -23.60 -8.81
N ILE A 58 20.37 -22.41 -8.91
CA ILE A 58 19.99 -21.77 -10.17
C ILE A 58 20.42 -20.30 -10.10
N PRO A 59 21.32 -19.84 -11.00
CA PRO A 59 21.72 -18.44 -11.03
C PRO A 59 20.59 -17.53 -11.50
N LEU A 60 19.97 -16.82 -10.58
CA LEU A 60 18.93 -15.82 -10.86
C LEU A 60 19.42 -14.43 -10.49
N SER A 61 19.01 -13.43 -11.29
CA SER A 61 19.23 -12.03 -10.93
C SER A 61 18.35 -11.63 -9.73
N TYR A 62 18.75 -10.58 -9.04
CA TYR A 62 17.97 -10.04 -7.92
C TYR A 62 16.57 -9.59 -8.35
N GLY A 63 16.47 -8.91 -9.50
CA GLY A 63 15.19 -8.47 -10.07
C GLY A 63 14.31 -9.63 -10.54
N ALA A 64 14.92 -10.73 -11.04
CA ALA A 64 14.15 -11.93 -11.37
C ALA A 64 13.48 -12.51 -10.11
N VAL A 65 14.18 -12.56 -8.98
CA VAL A 65 13.61 -13.02 -7.70
C VAL A 65 12.50 -12.10 -7.23
N ILE A 66 12.66 -10.76 -7.31
CA ILE A 66 11.58 -9.80 -7.02
C ILE A 66 10.32 -10.11 -7.85
N THR A 67 10.50 -10.34 -9.14
CA THR A 67 9.40 -10.65 -10.07
C THR A 67 8.74 -11.98 -9.71
N ILE A 68 9.51 -13.04 -9.45
CA ILE A 68 8.99 -14.36 -9.07
C ILE A 68 8.20 -14.27 -7.76
N VAL A 69 8.75 -13.62 -6.74
CA VAL A 69 8.06 -13.42 -5.45
C VAL A 69 6.78 -12.61 -5.65
N SER A 70 6.80 -11.57 -6.47
CA SER A 70 5.60 -10.78 -6.79
C SER A 70 4.53 -11.64 -7.45
N VAL A 71 4.89 -12.53 -8.37
CA VAL A 71 3.96 -13.48 -8.99
C VAL A 71 3.40 -14.47 -7.96
N VAL A 72 4.24 -15.02 -7.08
CA VAL A 72 3.79 -15.91 -5.99
C VAL A 72 2.80 -15.19 -5.09
N VAL A 73 3.08 -13.95 -4.70
CA VAL A 73 2.16 -13.14 -3.90
C VAL A 73 0.84 -12.88 -4.65
N LEU A 74 0.88 -12.63 -5.96
CA LEU A 74 -0.33 -12.49 -6.78
C LEU A 74 -1.14 -13.78 -6.87
N LEU A 75 -0.51 -14.95 -6.88
CA LEU A 75 -1.22 -16.23 -6.83
C LEU A 75 -1.99 -16.39 -5.50
N LEU A 76 -1.47 -15.85 -4.39
CA LEU A 76 -2.19 -15.83 -3.11
C LEU A 76 -3.44 -14.93 -3.14
N TRP A 77 -3.59 -14.03 -4.12
CA TRP A 77 -4.81 -13.24 -4.29
C TRP A 77 -5.99 -14.09 -4.80
N ILE A 78 -5.72 -15.22 -5.47
CA ILE A 78 -6.76 -16.10 -5.98
C ILE A 78 -7.68 -16.60 -4.86
N PRO A 79 -7.16 -17.27 -3.79
CA PRO A 79 -7.99 -17.66 -2.65
C PRO A 79 -8.53 -16.44 -1.88
N LEU A 80 -7.85 -15.29 -1.90
CA LEU A 80 -8.33 -14.07 -1.28
C LEU A 80 -9.39 -13.34 -2.12
N ARG A 81 -9.68 -13.82 -3.34
CA ARG A 81 -10.64 -13.23 -4.29
C ARG A 81 -10.36 -11.74 -4.57
N GLN A 82 -9.10 -11.34 -4.52
CA GLN A 82 -8.67 -10.00 -4.91
C GLN A 82 -8.52 -9.91 -6.43
N ARG A 83 -8.78 -8.73 -7.00
CA ARG A 83 -8.66 -8.50 -8.44
C ARG A 83 -7.45 -7.59 -8.70
N PRO A 84 -6.43 -8.06 -9.41
CA PRO A 84 -5.28 -7.22 -9.76
C PRO A 84 -5.71 -6.10 -10.72
N GLY A 85 -5.15 -4.92 -10.52
CA GLY A 85 -5.24 -3.81 -11.46
C GLY A 85 -4.11 -3.86 -12.50
N ILE A 86 -4.18 -3.02 -13.52
CA ILE A 86 -3.06 -2.87 -14.48
C ILE A 86 -1.80 -2.43 -13.76
N GLY A 87 -1.93 -1.51 -12.77
CA GLY A 87 -0.80 -1.07 -11.94
C GLY A 87 -0.17 -2.21 -11.15
N THR A 88 -0.97 -3.19 -10.68
CA THR A 88 -0.48 -4.38 -9.97
C THR A 88 0.41 -5.25 -10.85
N ILE A 89 -0.03 -5.51 -12.09
CA ILE A 89 0.73 -6.32 -13.05
C ILE A 89 2.01 -5.57 -13.47
N ALA A 90 1.88 -4.27 -13.77
CA ALA A 90 3.02 -3.43 -14.11
C ALA A 90 4.06 -3.38 -12.98
N ASN A 91 3.60 -3.30 -11.72
CA ASN A 91 4.46 -3.32 -10.52
C ASN A 91 5.30 -4.60 -10.49
N ALA A 92 4.66 -5.78 -10.62
CA ALA A 92 5.36 -7.06 -10.59
C ALA A 92 6.40 -7.22 -11.71
N ALA A 93 6.16 -6.63 -12.90
CA ALA A 93 7.06 -6.76 -14.03
C ALA A 93 8.17 -5.70 -14.04
N ILE A 94 7.85 -4.43 -13.79
CA ILE A 94 8.76 -3.30 -14.01
C ILE A 94 9.77 -3.14 -12.88
N ILE A 95 9.36 -3.33 -11.61
CA ILE A 95 10.24 -3.09 -10.48
C ILE A 95 11.46 -4.00 -10.54
N GLY A 96 11.28 -5.31 -10.73
CA GLY A 96 12.38 -6.25 -10.82
C GLY A 96 13.35 -5.91 -11.95
N PHE A 97 12.82 -5.64 -13.16
CA PHE A 97 13.64 -5.24 -14.31
C PHE A 97 14.44 -3.95 -14.03
N THR A 98 13.80 -2.93 -13.47
CA THR A 98 14.47 -1.65 -13.19
C THR A 98 15.51 -1.78 -12.09
N THR A 99 15.26 -2.65 -11.09
CA THR A 99 16.23 -2.93 -10.05
C THR A 99 17.49 -3.56 -10.63
N ASP A 100 17.35 -4.57 -11.51
CA ASP A 100 18.49 -5.20 -12.18
C ASP A 100 19.24 -4.20 -13.08
N ALA A 101 18.51 -3.39 -13.85
CA ALA A 101 19.12 -2.34 -14.66
C ALA A 101 19.93 -1.35 -13.80
N THR A 102 19.41 -0.96 -12.64
CA THR A 102 20.12 -0.09 -11.71
C THR A 102 21.37 -0.76 -11.14
N LEU A 103 21.28 -2.03 -10.76
CA LEU A 103 22.41 -2.79 -10.28
C LEU A 103 23.49 -3.02 -11.33
N ALA A 104 23.13 -3.08 -12.61
CA ALA A 104 24.08 -3.20 -13.70
C ALA A 104 24.88 -1.90 -13.96
N VAL A 105 24.26 -0.74 -13.72
CA VAL A 105 24.88 0.58 -13.97
C VAL A 105 25.55 1.15 -12.73
N LEU A 106 24.97 0.96 -11.54
CA LEU A 106 25.44 1.58 -10.32
C LEU A 106 26.58 0.74 -9.69
N PRO A 107 27.79 1.32 -9.51
CA PRO A 107 28.90 0.61 -8.90
C PRO A 107 28.68 0.39 -7.39
N THR A 108 29.50 -0.46 -6.81
CA THR A 108 29.58 -0.61 -5.34
C THR A 108 30.46 0.49 -4.76
N PHE A 109 30.00 1.09 -3.67
CA PHE A 109 30.73 2.14 -2.96
C PHE A 109 31.36 1.59 -1.69
N THR A 110 32.63 1.94 -1.45
CA THR A 110 33.38 1.51 -0.26
C THR A 110 33.36 2.57 0.85
N ASN A 111 33.28 3.85 0.48
CA ASN A 111 33.28 4.92 1.46
C ASN A 111 31.92 5.09 2.15
N LEU A 112 31.94 5.21 3.47
CA LEU A 112 30.73 5.34 4.30
C LEU A 112 29.88 6.58 3.99
N PRO A 113 30.43 7.77 3.78
CA PRO A 113 29.63 8.96 3.44
C PRO A 113 28.79 8.78 2.18
N THR A 114 29.36 8.22 1.10
CA THR A 114 28.61 7.97 -0.14
C THR A 114 27.51 6.92 0.06
N ARG A 115 27.80 5.88 0.86
CA ARG A 115 26.79 4.85 1.19
C ARG A 115 25.62 5.44 1.99
N ILE A 116 25.88 6.33 2.94
CA ILE A 116 24.87 7.03 3.72
C ILE A 116 24.06 7.96 2.80
N ALA A 117 24.71 8.74 1.96
CA ALA A 117 24.03 9.62 1.00
C ALA A 117 23.13 8.81 0.04
N LEU A 118 23.66 7.71 -0.50
CA LEU A 118 22.92 6.81 -1.39
C LEU A 118 21.70 6.21 -0.70
N MET A 119 21.84 5.75 0.54
CA MET A 119 20.75 5.20 1.35
C MET A 119 19.66 6.25 1.62
N THR A 120 20.06 7.46 2.00
CA THR A 120 19.14 8.56 2.25
C THR A 120 18.36 8.94 0.99
N MET A 121 19.05 9.08 -0.16
CA MET A 121 18.42 9.33 -1.45
C MET A 121 17.49 8.19 -1.84
N ALA A 122 17.86 6.95 -1.57
CA ALA A 122 17.05 5.79 -1.87
C ALA A 122 15.75 5.78 -1.03
N ILE A 123 15.81 6.06 0.26
CA ILE A 123 14.63 6.11 1.13
C ILE A 123 13.67 7.22 0.69
N VAL A 124 14.18 8.44 0.48
CA VAL A 124 13.34 9.57 0.03
C VAL A 124 12.77 9.32 -1.36
N GLY A 125 13.60 8.85 -2.28
CA GLY A 125 13.18 8.50 -3.65
C GLY A 125 12.14 7.37 -3.66
N ASN A 126 12.27 6.38 -2.78
CA ASN A 126 11.32 5.29 -2.66
C ASN A 126 9.96 5.77 -2.12
N ALA A 127 9.95 6.71 -1.18
CA ALA A 127 8.72 7.35 -0.73
C ALA A 127 8.02 8.14 -1.85
N VAL A 128 8.78 8.89 -2.65
CA VAL A 128 8.26 9.58 -3.85
C VAL A 128 7.71 8.58 -4.86
N ALA A 129 8.47 7.54 -5.15
CA ALA A 129 8.07 6.47 -6.08
C ALA A 129 6.78 5.79 -5.62
N GLY A 130 6.69 5.43 -4.34
CA GLY A 130 5.48 4.87 -3.73
C GLY A 130 4.28 5.80 -3.86
N ALA A 131 4.46 7.10 -3.53
CA ALA A 131 3.40 8.09 -3.66
C ALA A 131 2.95 8.31 -5.11
N LEU A 132 3.87 8.21 -6.08
CA LEU A 132 3.55 8.30 -7.51
C LEU A 132 2.72 7.09 -7.96
N TYR A 133 3.20 5.87 -7.74
CA TYR A 133 2.50 4.69 -8.27
C TYR A 133 1.16 4.45 -7.56
N ILE A 134 1.08 4.63 -6.24
CA ILE A 134 -0.18 4.54 -5.48
C ILE A 134 -1.12 5.66 -5.90
N GLY A 135 -0.60 6.89 -6.01
CA GLY A 135 -1.36 8.07 -6.41
C GLY A 135 -1.92 8.01 -7.82
N ALA A 136 -1.37 7.17 -8.71
CA ALA A 136 -1.92 6.90 -10.02
C ALA A 136 -3.29 6.19 -9.96
N GLY A 137 -3.58 5.43 -8.89
CA GLY A 137 -4.87 4.78 -8.67
C GLY A 137 -5.22 3.70 -9.71
N LEU A 138 -4.21 3.00 -10.25
CA LEU A 138 -4.37 1.94 -11.26
C LEU A 138 -4.27 0.52 -10.67
N GLY A 139 -4.29 0.40 -9.37
CA GLY A 139 -4.25 -0.84 -8.61
C GLY A 139 -3.15 -0.83 -7.55
N PRO A 140 -3.36 -1.52 -6.41
CA PRO A 140 -2.36 -1.65 -5.36
C PRO A 140 -1.20 -2.55 -5.82
N GLY A 141 -0.04 -2.43 -5.18
CA GLY A 141 1.05 -3.39 -5.36
C GLY A 141 0.67 -4.81 -4.88
N PRO A 142 1.39 -5.85 -5.34
CA PRO A 142 1.13 -7.23 -4.91
C PRO A 142 1.08 -7.40 -3.39
N ARG A 143 2.00 -6.76 -2.66
CA ARG A 143 2.10 -6.78 -1.19
C ARG A 143 0.91 -6.10 -0.52
N ASP A 144 0.51 -4.93 -1.03
CA ASP A 144 -0.59 -4.14 -0.46
C ASP A 144 -1.93 -4.86 -0.61
N GLY A 145 -2.16 -5.50 -1.75
CA GLY A 145 -3.38 -6.28 -1.96
C GLY A 145 -3.42 -7.57 -1.16
N LEU A 146 -2.27 -8.19 -0.85
CA LEU A 146 -2.20 -9.31 0.10
C LEU A 146 -2.69 -8.85 1.48
N MET A 147 -2.17 -7.72 1.98
CA MET A 147 -2.59 -7.16 3.27
C MET A 147 -4.09 -6.84 3.30
N THR A 148 -4.58 -6.11 2.30
CA THR A 148 -6.00 -5.74 2.23
C THR A 148 -6.90 -6.94 2.05
N GLY A 149 -6.46 -7.96 1.31
CA GLY A 149 -7.17 -9.23 1.13
C GLY A 149 -7.33 -10.01 2.42
N LEU A 150 -6.29 -10.09 3.25
CA LEU A 150 -6.33 -10.74 4.56
C LEU A 150 -7.25 -10.01 5.53
N VAL A 151 -7.17 -8.67 5.57
CA VAL A 151 -8.07 -7.83 6.38
C VAL A 151 -9.52 -8.03 5.97
N ALA A 152 -9.81 -8.06 4.68
CA ALA A 152 -11.16 -8.33 4.18
C ALA A 152 -11.69 -9.71 4.54
N ARG A 153 -10.81 -10.65 4.91
CA ARG A 153 -11.15 -11.99 5.44
C ARG A 153 -11.26 -12.05 6.97
N GLY A 154 -11.12 -10.92 7.66
CA GLY A 154 -11.24 -10.86 9.11
C GLY A 154 -10.01 -11.35 9.88
N VAL A 155 -8.84 -11.49 9.23
CA VAL A 155 -7.61 -11.96 9.89
C VAL A 155 -7.10 -10.96 10.95
N GLY A 156 -7.52 -9.69 10.88
CA GLY A 156 -7.15 -8.68 11.86
C GLY A 156 -7.19 -7.26 11.29
N SER A 157 -6.74 -6.29 12.08
CA SER A 157 -6.62 -4.91 11.60
C SER A 157 -5.48 -4.78 10.58
N ILE A 158 -5.58 -3.78 9.71
CA ILE A 158 -4.56 -3.52 8.68
C ILE A 158 -3.15 -3.32 9.28
N ARG A 159 -3.07 -2.70 10.46
CA ARG A 159 -1.79 -2.50 11.17
C ARG A 159 -1.19 -3.83 11.62
N VAL A 160 -1.98 -4.68 12.25
CA VAL A 160 -1.54 -6.00 12.74
C VAL A 160 -1.11 -6.87 11.55
N VAL A 161 -1.96 -7.00 10.53
CA VAL A 161 -1.66 -7.82 9.35
C VAL A 161 -0.38 -7.33 8.66
N ARG A 162 -0.24 -6.01 8.45
CA ARG A 162 0.96 -5.42 7.86
C ARG A 162 2.21 -5.73 8.68
N THR A 163 2.20 -5.42 9.98
CA THR A 163 3.35 -5.64 10.85
C THR A 163 3.73 -7.12 10.91
N THR A 164 2.75 -8.02 10.99
CA THR A 164 3.01 -9.47 10.99
C THR A 164 3.67 -9.93 9.69
N ILE A 165 3.17 -9.50 8.54
CA ILE A 165 3.78 -9.84 7.24
C ILE A 165 5.20 -9.28 7.17
N GLU A 166 5.40 -7.99 7.49
CA GLU A 166 6.70 -7.34 7.43
C GLU A 166 7.74 -8.01 8.35
N LEU A 167 7.35 -8.36 9.58
CA LEU A 167 8.23 -9.09 10.50
C LEU A 167 8.52 -10.51 10.03
N THR A 168 7.53 -11.19 9.45
CA THR A 168 7.71 -12.55 8.92
C THR A 168 8.69 -12.56 7.75
N VAL A 169 8.48 -11.70 6.75
CA VAL A 169 9.38 -11.63 5.58
C VAL A 169 10.78 -11.16 5.99
N LEU A 170 10.89 -10.21 6.94
CA LEU A 170 12.18 -9.77 7.49
C LEU A 170 12.94 -10.93 8.16
N ALA A 171 12.26 -11.67 9.05
CA ALA A 171 12.87 -12.78 9.77
C ALA A 171 13.30 -13.90 8.82
N VAL A 172 12.42 -14.31 7.90
CA VAL A 172 12.74 -15.34 6.92
C VAL A 172 13.88 -14.90 6.01
N GLY A 173 13.83 -13.66 5.51
CA GLY A 173 14.87 -13.10 4.65
C GLY A 173 16.24 -13.06 5.36
N TRP A 174 16.26 -12.64 6.63
CA TRP A 174 17.48 -12.62 7.42
C TRP A 174 18.06 -14.01 7.65
N ILE A 175 17.23 -14.99 7.99
CA ILE A 175 17.65 -16.40 8.15
C ILE A 175 18.24 -16.96 6.85
N LEU A 176 17.72 -16.55 5.69
CA LEU A 176 18.21 -16.95 4.37
C LEU A 176 19.46 -16.17 3.92
N GLY A 177 20.00 -15.25 4.74
CA GLY A 177 21.22 -14.48 4.45
C GLY A 177 20.99 -13.07 3.91
N GLY A 178 19.78 -12.55 3.98
CA GLY A 178 19.48 -11.15 3.67
C GLY A 178 20.10 -10.19 4.70
N VAL A 179 20.50 -9.00 4.25
CA VAL A 179 21.20 -8.00 5.07
C VAL A 179 20.24 -7.09 5.80
N VAL A 180 20.21 -7.21 7.13
CA VAL A 180 19.54 -6.29 8.04
C VAL A 180 20.58 -5.32 8.61
N GLY A 181 20.27 -4.04 8.66
CA GLY A 181 21.19 -3.03 9.16
C GLY A 181 20.52 -1.75 9.60
N VAL A 182 21.32 -0.71 9.87
CA VAL A 182 20.83 0.61 10.27
C VAL A 182 19.87 1.18 9.23
N GLY A 183 20.13 0.94 7.95
CA GLY A 183 19.25 1.35 6.85
C GLY A 183 17.86 0.73 6.93
N THR A 184 17.73 -0.52 7.41
CA THR A 184 16.43 -1.18 7.61
C THR A 184 15.59 -0.44 8.65
N VAL A 185 16.20 -0.04 9.75
CA VAL A 185 15.52 0.73 10.81
C VAL A 185 15.15 2.13 10.30
N LEU A 186 16.08 2.81 9.64
CA LEU A 186 15.83 4.14 9.07
C LEU A 186 14.68 4.10 8.04
N TYR A 187 14.68 3.10 7.16
CA TYR A 187 13.59 2.91 6.21
C TYR A 187 12.25 2.71 6.91
N ALA A 188 12.18 1.79 7.88
CA ALA A 188 10.95 1.49 8.61
C ALA A 188 10.36 2.71 9.33
N LEU A 189 11.23 3.57 9.88
CA LEU A 189 10.80 4.78 10.57
C LEU A 189 10.42 5.91 9.61
N ALA A 190 11.11 6.05 8.48
CA ALA A 190 10.97 7.18 7.57
C ALA A 190 9.89 6.99 6.52
N ILE A 191 9.69 5.75 6.00
CA ILE A 191 8.82 5.51 4.83
C ILE A 191 7.36 5.89 5.10
N GLY A 192 6.84 5.56 6.29
CA GLY A 192 5.47 5.88 6.68
C GLY A 192 5.17 7.39 6.69
N PRO A 193 5.90 8.19 7.48
CA PRO A 193 5.76 9.64 7.51
C PRO A 193 5.97 10.30 6.15
N LEU A 194 7.00 9.90 5.39
CA LEU A 194 7.28 10.45 4.06
C LEU A 194 6.13 10.15 3.08
N LEU A 195 5.64 8.92 3.07
CA LEU A 195 4.52 8.55 2.20
C LEU A 195 3.24 9.30 2.60
N HIS A 196 2.97 9.44 3.89
CA HIS A 196 1.83 10.21 4.38
C HIS A 196 1.87 11.69 3.94
N LEU A 197 3.05 12.28 3.92
CA LEU A 197 3.28 13.65 3.47
C LEU A 197 3.13 13.81 1.95
N LEU A 198 3.65 12.84 1.17
CA LEU A 198 3.76 12.94 -0.30
C LEU A 198 2.50 12.47 -1.02
N LEU A 199 1.85 11.42 -0.53
CA LEU A 199 0.70 10.80 -1.21
C LEU A 199 -0.44 11.79 -1.48
N PRO A 200 -0.89 12.66 -0.55
CA PRO A 200 -1.96 13.62 -0.82
C PRO A 200 -1.63 14.62 -1.94
N ARG A 201 -0.33 14.94 -2.10
CA ARG A 201 0.16 15.89 -3.11
C ARG A 201 0.26 15.26 -4.50
N LEU A 202 0.59 13.96 -4.56
CA LEU A 202 0.84 13.23 -5.80
C LEU A 202 -0.36 12.40 -6.27
N MET A 203 -1.42 12.29 -5.44
CA MET A 203 -2.63 11.56 -5.81
C MET A 203 -3.35 12.25 -6.97
N VAL A 204 -3.69 11.49 -8.01
CA VAL A 204 -4.56 11.95 -9.09
C VAL A 204 -5.99 11.95 -8.58
N LYS A 205 -6.50 13.14 -8.22
CA LYS A 205 -7.88 13.31 -7.78
C LYS A 205 -8.82 12.91 -8.91
N SER A 206 -9.72 11.96 -8.66
CA SER A 206 -10.79 11.61 -9.60
C SER A 206 -11.77 12.76 -9.71
N ALA A 207 -12.15 13.11 -10.94
CA ALA A 207 -13.19 14.11 -11.21
C ALA A 207 -14.60 13.58 -10.84
N VAL A 208 -14.75 12.27 -10.75
CA VAL A 208 -15.99 11.61 -10.33
C VAL A 208 -15.89 11.34 -8.82
N PRO A 209 -16.84 11.82 -8.01
CA PRO A 209 -16.90 11.46 -6.61
C PRO A 209 -17.00 9.93 -6.49
N GLN A 210 -16.05 9.30 -5.85
CA GLN A 210 -16.21 7.91 -5.47
C GLN A 210 -17.27 7.87 -4.38
N THR A 211 -18.49 7.51 -4.74
CA THR A 211 -19.49 7.15 -3.75
C THR A 211 -18.95 5.93 -3.02
N VAL A 212 -18.54 6.14 -1.78
CA VAL A 212 -18.16 5.06 -0.87
C VAL A 212 -19.41 4.21 -0.71
N ARG A 213 -19.47 3.06 -1.38
CA ARG A 213 -20.44 2.01 -1.00
C ARG A 213 -20.02 1.51 0.37
N VAL A 214 -20.63 2.09 1.39
CA VAL A 214 -20.71 1.42 2.67
C VAL A 214 -21.52 0.15 2.40
N ASN A 215 -20.87 -1.00 2.36
CA ASN A 215 -21.59 -2.26 2.43
C ASN A 215 -22.36 -2.22 3.76
N ARG A 216 -23.65 -1.91 3.70
CA ARG A 216 -24.53 -2.18 4.82
C ARG A 216 -24.38 -3.66 5.13
N VAL A 217 -23.87 -3.97 6.28
CA VAL A 217 -24.05 -5.29 6.90
C VAL A 217 -25.54 -5.55 6.82
N PRO A 218 -26.00 -6.67 6.28
CA PRO A 218 -27.42 -6.99 6.31
C PRO A 218 -27.87 -6.90 7.77
N GLU A 219 -28.74 -5.94 8.04
CA GLU A 219 -29.42 -5.85 9.32
C GLU A 219 -30.17 -7.16 9.49
N ALA A 220 -29.76 -7.95 10.48
CA ALA A 220 -30.44 -9.20 10.82
C ALA A 220 -31.88 -8.82 11.18
N VAL A 221 -32.80 -9.20 10.31
CA VAL A 221 -34.23 -9.10 10.57
C VAL A 221 -34.54 -10.02 11.76
N GLY A 222 -34.91 -9.42 12.88
CA GLY A 222 -35.57 -10.13 13.97
C GLY A 222 -34.91 -10.02 15.34
N ALA A 223 -35.23 -8.98 16.08
CA ALA A 223 -35.39 -9.04 17.53
C ALA A 223 -36.15 -7.79 18.00
N GLY A 224 -37.20 -8.00 18.77
CA GLY A 224 -38.15 -7.04 19.29
C GLY A 224 -37.56 -6.00 20.27
N PRO A 225 -38.40 -5.11 20.80
CA PRO A 225 -37.98 -3.87 21.43
C PRO A 225 -37.59 -4.04 22.87
N SER A 226 -36.35 -3.76 23.23
CA SER A 226 -35.98 -3.18 24.54
C SER A 226 -34.46 -3.01 24.69
N GLY A 227 -34.03 -1.82 25.10
CA GLY A 227 -32.80 -1.65 25.89
C GLY A 227 -31.66 -0.85 25.26
N THR A 228 -31.61 0.41 25.61
CA THR A 228 -30.46 1.27 25.93
C THR A 228 -29.32 1.41 24.89
N ALA A 229 -29.12 2.65 24.48
CA ALA A 229 -28.01 3.19 23.71
C ALA A 229 -26.64 2.88 24.35
N GLY A 230 -25.75 2.30 23.58
CA GLY A 230 -24.34 2.14 23.87
C GLY A 230 -23.51 2.50 22.64
N GLU A 231 -22.72 3.50 22.82
CA GLU A 231 -21.82 4.18 21.88
C GLU A 231 -20.83 3.23 21.20
N ILE A 232 -20.82 3.15 19.86
CA ILE A 232 -19.72 2.54 19.11
C ILE A 232 -19.13 3.60 18.18
N ARG A 233 -18.08 4.26 18.65
CA ARG A 233 -17.13 5.00 17.82
C ARG A 233 -16.11 4.02 17.24
N GLY A 234 -15.88 4.09 15.94
CA GLY A 234 -14.72 3.47 15.31
C GLY A 234 -15.00 2.85 13.94
N ALA A 235 -15.28 3.65 12.93
CA ALA A 235 -15.33 3.17 11.56
C ALA A 235 -13.96 3.35 10.87
N ALA A 236 -13.29 2.24 10.56
CA ALA A 236 -12.10 2.22 9.74
C ALA A 236 -12.46 2.54 8.27
N VAL A 237 -11.79 3.54 7.73
CA VAL A 237 -11.86 3.88 6.29
C VAL A 237 -11.03 2.88 5.51
N VAL A 238 -11.65 2.01 4.75
CA VAL A 238 -10.99 1.15 3.76
C VAL A 238 -11.37 1.64 2.37
N ALA A 239 -10.38 2.10 1.61
CA ALA A 239 -10.56 2.51 0.23
C ALA A 239 -10.81 1.28 -0.66
N ALA A 240 -12.02 1.16 -1.21
CA ALA A 240 -12.32 0.19 -2.25
C ALA A 240 -12.86 0.93 -3.48
N GLY A 241 -12.07 0.94 -4.55
CA GLY A 241 -12.52 1.44 -5.84
C GLY A 241 -13.27 0.36 -6.61
N GLN A 242 -14.55 0.55 -6.89
CA GLN A 242 -15.25 -0.03 -8.06
C GLN A 242 -16.60 0.67 -8.26
N GLY A 243 -16.83 1.26 -9.44
CA GLY A 243 -18.06 1.95 -9.81
C GLY A 243 -19.12 1.01 -10.42
N ASP A 244 -20.38 1.32 -10.16
CA ASP A 244 -21.58 0.70 -10.76
C ASP A 244 -22.32 1.72 -11.63
N PRO A 245 -22.86 1.35 -12.82
CA PRO A 245 -23.41 2.28 -13.79
C PRO A 245 -24.94 2.46 -13.75
N ASN A 246 -25.58 2.55 -12.58
CA ASN A 246 -27.04 2.80 -12.57
C ASN A 246 -27.46 3.83 -11.52
N PRO A 247 -27.95 5.02 -11.90
CA PRO A 247 -28.33 6.06 -10.97
C PRO A 247 -29.79 5.90 -10.52
N HIS A 248 -30.04 5.68 -9.23
CA HIS A 248 -31.33 5.87 -8.59
C HIS A 248 -31.42 7.25 -7.90
N PRO A 249 -32.62 7.82 -7.77
CA PRO A 249 -32.84 9.23 -7.36
C PRO A 249 -32.40 9.48 -5.90
N ARG A 250 -31.97 10.71 -5.66
CA ARG A 250 -31.46 11.19 -4.37
C ARG A 250 -32.58 11.31 -3.34
N PRO A 251 -32.36 10.96 -2.05
CA PRO A 251 -33.18 11.46 -0.96
C PRO A 251 -32.81 12.93 -0.67
N GLU A 252 -33.82 13.76 -0.48
CA GLU A 252 -33.65 15.14 -0.04
C GLU A 252 -33.10 15.19 1.38
N PHE A 253 -31.97 15.91 1.55
CA PHE A 253 -31.44 16.23 2.87
C PHE A 253 -32.15 17.50 3.37
N HIS A 254 -32.84 17.38 4.50
CA HIS A 254 -33.22 18.54 5.31
C HIS A 254 -32.00 19.02 6.09
N ASP A 255 -31.76 20.33 6.00
CA ASP A 255 -30.68 20.98 6.77
C ASP A 255 -30.92 20.82 8.28
N PRO A 256 -29.86 20.58 9.09
CA PRO A 256 -30.00 20.54 10.52
C PRO A 256 -30.35 21.95 11.04
N VAL A 257 -31.42 22.00 11.82
CA VAL A 257 -31.85 23.19 12.56
C VAL A 257 -30.69 23.67 13.43
N ALA A 258 -30.30 24.93 13.24
CA ALA A 258 -29.32 25.58 14.09
C ALA A 258 -29.88 25.67 15.54
N VAL A 259 -29.18 25.00 16.48
CA VAL A 259 -29.49 25.12 17.90
C VAL A 259 -28.72 26.34 18.43
N ASP A 260 -29.47 27.30 19.00
CA ASP A 260 -28.97 28.51 19.62
C ASP A 260 -28.11 28.14 20.87
N PRO A 261 -26.85 28.57 20.96
CA PRO A 261 -25.98 28.25 22.08
C PRO A 261 -26.39 28.82 23.43
N ASP A 262 -27.30 29.83 23.46
CA ASP A 262 -27.69 30.53 24.68
C ASP A 262 -28.83 29.88 25.46
N GLN A 263 -29.42 28.77 24.96
CA GLN A 263 -30.51 28.06 25.65
C GLN A 263 -30.05 26.90 26.59
N ILE A 264 -28.74 26.70 26.75
CA ILE A 264 -28.21 25.53 27.50
C ILE A 264 -28.07 25.82 29.02
N TRP A 265 -28.29 27.04 29.51
CA TRP A 265 -27.96 27.43 30.89
C TRP A 265 -29.12 27.82 31.81
N GLU A 266 -30.38 27.66 31.41
CA GLU A 266 -31.53 28.10 32.27
C GLU A 266 -32.23 27.00 33.05
N ASP A 267 -31.90 25.72 32.99
CA ASP A 267 -32.59 24.64 33.74
C ASP A 267 -31.74 23.99 34.81
N GLY A 268 -30.97 24.74 35.58
CA GLY A 268 -30.10 24.25 36.61
C GLY A 268 -30.27 24.87 38.01
N GLU A 269 -31.46 25.34 38.39
CA GLU A 269 -31.79 25.66 39.79
C GLU A 269 -33.23 25.28 40.14
N GLY A 270 -33.36 24.22 40.97
CA GLY A 270 -34.66 24.00 41.61
C GLY A 270 -34.93 22.56 42.02
N ARG A 271 -34.43 22.21 43.20
CA ARG A 271 -34.86 21.18 44.18
C ARG A 271 -33.98 19.97 44.31
#